data_b81f0dc891cb9cc497fa84117b51a1c0
#
_entry.id   b81f0dc891cb9cc497fa84117b51a1c0
#
_cell.length_a   1.000
_cell.length_b   1.000
_cell.length_c   1.000
_cell.angle_alpha   90.00
_cell.angle_beta   90.00
_cell.angle_gamma   90.00
#
_symmetry.space_group_name_H-M   'P 1'
#
loop_
_entity.id
_entity.type
_entity.pdbx_description
1 polymer ?
#
loop_
_entity_poly.entity_id
_entity_poly.type
_entity_poly.pdbx_seq_one_letter_code
_entity_poly.pdbx_strand_id
1 'polypeptide(L)'
;MQTIKKVKYSIERVGNSTFCTMSCDLEYIMNHLEGANIKVSSADTSIFLKIATSKERKIFIKNLASWGLTVDNSTITVVSKITLSKNDKDDQVVANRIVRDKAMHTMCKVVANALDQALESTYNRLAKVNNIINKLNHIAYHSKYNEDDTTCDIGDYPDPGDDDVDVTDVL
;
A
#
# COMPACT_ATOMS: atom_id res chain seq x y z
N MET A 1 -1.83 20.88 -24.25
CA MET A 1 -1.90 19.94 -23.14
C MET A 1 -0.86 18.84 -23.38
N GLN A 2 0.31 18.91 -22.75
CA GLN A 2 1.36 17.91 -22.95
C GLN A 2 0.95 16.63 -22.21
N THR A 3 0.72 15.54 -22.92
CA THR A 3 0.54 14.22 -22.34
C THR A 3 1.89 13.79 -21.78
N ILE A 4 2.11 13.99 -20.48
CA ILE A 4 3.28 13.49 -19.79
C ILE A 4 3.21 11.98 -19.91
N LYS A 5 4.14 11.38 -20.66
CA LYS A 5 4.32 9.91 -20.68
C LYS A 5 4.71 9.51 -19.26
N LYS A 6 3.75 9.01 -18.50
CA LYS A 6 3.92 8.66 -17.07
C LYS A 6 4.85 7.47 -16.85
N VAL A 7 5.12 6.69 -17.89
CA VAL A 7 6.05 5.56 -17.87
C VAL A 7 7.09 5.75 -18.97
N LYS A 8 8.35 5.68 -18.58
CA LYS A 8 9.50 5.72 -19.50
C LYS A 8 10.23 4.39 -19.41
N TYR A 9 10.75 3.89 -20.52
CA TYR A 9 11.61 2.71 -20.52
C TYR A 9 12.69 2.81 -21.58
N SER A 10 13.83 2.18 -21.31
CA SER A 10 14.91 1.93 -22.25
C SER A 10 15.23 0.43 -22.27
N ILE A 11 15.55 -0.09 -23.43
CA ILE A 11 15.93 -1.49 -23.59
C ILE A 11 17.33 -1.55 -24.17
N GLU A 12 18.17 -2.38 -23.55
CA GLU A 12 19.54 -2.61 -23.96
C GLU A 12 19.80 -4.13 -24.08
N ARG A 13 20.58 -4.53 -25.07
CA ARG A 13 21.01 -5.92 -25.23
C ARG A 13 22.52 -6.02 -25.01
N VAL A 14 22.90 -6.97 -24.14
CA VAL A 14 24.30 -7.29 -23.86
C VAL A 14 24.47 -8.81 -23.99
N GLY A 15 25.11 -9.24 -25.07
CA GLY A 15 25.23 -10.65 -25.43
C GLY A 15 23.85 -11.32 -25.58
N ASN A 16 23.62 -12.40 -24.84
CA ASN A 16 22.35 -13.14 -24.85
C ASN A 16 21.31 -12.59 -23.87
N SER A 17 21.59 -11.46 -23.22
CA SER A 17 20.71 -10.86 -22.22
C SER A 17 20.11 -9.57 -22.74
N THR A 18 18.82 -9.40 -22.51
CA THR A 18 18.09 -8.14 -22.75
C THR A 18 17.69 -7.54 -21.42
N PHE A 19 18.00 -6.29 -21.24
CA PHE A 19 17.69 -5.49 -20.04
C PHE A 19 16.62 -4.47 -20.36
N CYS A 20 15.73 -4.21 -19.42
CA CYS A 20 14.81 -3.08 -19.47
C CYS A 20 14.96 -2.27 -18.20
N THR A 21 15.35 -1.01 -18.36
CA THR A 21 15.26 0.01 -17.31
C THR A 21 13.94 0.74 -17.48
N MET A 22 13.05 0.64 -16.50
CA MET A 22 11.75 1.29 -16.52
C MET A 22 11.64 2.27 -15.36
N SER A 23 11.19 3.48 -15.65
CA SER A 23 10.96 4.54 -14.66
C SER A 23 9.53 5.04 -14.75
N CYS A 24 8.91 5.28 -13.60
CA CYS A 24 7.54 5.73 -13.52
C CYS A 24 7.34 6.63 -12.30
N ASP A 25 6.34 7.52 -12.37
CA ASP A 25 5.87 8.24 -11.21
C ASP A 25 5.19 7.29 -10.22
N LEU A 26 5.55 7.40 -8.94
CA LEU A 26 5.07 6.51 -7.88
C LEU A 26 3.54 6.60 -7.71
N GLU A 27 2.99 7.80 -7.71
CA GLU A 27 1.54 8.00 -7.57
C GLU A 27 0.79 7.40 -8.77
N TYR A 28 1.37 7.48 -9.97
CA TYR A 28 0.78 6.84 -11.15
C TYR A 28 0.68 5.32 -10.98
N ILE A 29 1.75 4.65 -10.54
CA ILE A 29 1.72 3.21 -10.29
C ILE A 29 0.72 2.86 -9.18
N MET A 30 0.72 3.58 -8.08
CA MET A 30 -0.20 3.34 -6.96
C MET A 30 -1.68 3.41 -7.40
N ASN A 31 -2.01 4.31 -8.32
CA ASN A 31 -3.37 4.44 -8.87
C ASN A 31 -3.71 3.38 -9.95
N HIS A 32 -2.73 2.58 -10.41
CA HIS A 32 -2.90 1.59 -11.47
C HIS A 32 -2.62 0.16 -11.01
N LEU A 33 -2.60 -0.08 -9.69
CA LEU A 33 -2.36 -1.42 -9.13
C LEU A 33 -3.52 -2.39 -9.34
N GLU A 34 -4.73 -1.92 -9.60
CA GLU A 34 -5.97 -2.74 -9.68
C GLU A 34 -5.95 -3.86 -10.73
N GLY A 35 -5.10 -3.74 -11.78
CA GLY A 35 -5.00 -4.75 -12.83
C GLY A 35 -4.03 -5.91 -12.58
N ALA A 36 -3.33 -5.92 -11.45
CA ALA A 36 -2.16 -6.78 -11.25
C ALA A 36 -2.39 -8.00 -10.32
N ASN A 37 -3.63 -8.41 -10.05
CA ASN A 37 -3.96 -9.49 -9.10
C ASN A 37 -3.38 -9.26 -7.68
N ILE A 38 -3.45 -8.03 -7.19
CA ILE A 38 -2.79 -7.60 -5.97
C ILE A 38 -3.85 -7.34 -4.89
N LYS A 39 -3.55 -7.74 -3.65
CA LYS A 39 -4.44 -7.61 -2.48
C LYS A 39 -4.80 -6.17 -2.07
N VAL A 40 -4.13 -5.17 -2.64
CA VAL A 40 -4.33 -3.75 -2.30
C VAL A 40 -5.35 -3.11 -3.23
N SER A 41 -6.44 -2.59 -2.68
CA SER A 41 -7.48 -1.90 -3.45
C SER A 41 -7.11 -0.44 -3.74
N SER A 42 -7.80 0.19 -4.70
CA SER A 42 -7.67 1.64 -4.95
C SER A 42 -8.10 2.48 -3.74
N ALA A 43 -9.06 1.97 -2.96
CA ALA A 43 -9.48 2.60 -1.71
C ALA A 43 -8.33 2.64 -0.70
N ASP A 44 -7.60 1.53 -0.50
CA ASP A 44 -6.45 1.44 0.39
C ASP A 44 -5.33 2.39 -0.06
N THR A 45 -5.04 2.45 -1.35
CA THR A 45 -4.07 3.39 -1.92
C THR A 45 -4.47 4.83 -1.65
N SER A 46 -5.73 5.19 -1.86
CA SER A 46 -6.26 6.54 -1.60
C SER A 46 -6.19 6.89 -0.12
N ILE A 47 -6.49 5.95 0.77
CA ILE A 47 -6.37 6.11 2.22
C ILE A 47 -4.92 6.40 2.58
N PHE A 48 -3.97 5.55 2.14
CA PHE A 48 -2.56 5.75 2.44
C PHE A 48 -2.04 7.11 1.98
N LEU A 49 -2.35 7.51 0.75
CA LEU A 49 -1.92 8.80 0.21
C LEU A 49 -2.42 10.00 1.02
N LYS A 50 -3.64 9.91 1.57
CA LYS A 50 -4.28 11.00 2.32
C LYS A 50 -3.82 11.08 3.78
N ILE A 51 -3.71 9.94 4.47
CA ILE A 51 -3.59 9.91 5.93
C ILE A 51 -2.25 9.38 6.46
N ALA A 52 -1.38 8.83 5.60
CA ALA A 52 -0.08 8.32 6.02
C ALA A 52 0.81 9.44 6.58
N THR A 53 1.36 9.19 7.75
CA THR A 53 2.33 10.09 8.39
C THR A 53 3.67 10.09 7.64
N SER A 54 4.50 11.10 7.91
CA SER A 54 5.87 11.14 7.35
C SER A 54 6.69 9.91 7.73
N LYS A 55 6.45 9.31 8.90
CA LYS A 55 7.13 8.08 9.33
C LYS A 55 6.69 6.88 8.50
N GLU A 56 5.40 6.70 8.29
CA GLU A 56 4.83 5.62 7.47
C GLU A 56 5.28 5.74 6.01
N ARG A 57 5.28 6.94 5.45
CA ARG A 57 5.82 7.20 4.11
C ARG A 57 7.31 6.88 3.98
N LYS A 58 8.13 7.20 4.99
CA LYS A 58 9.56 6.83 5.02
C LYS A 58 9.76 5.32 5.06
N ILE A 59 8.95 4.59 5.84
CA ILE A 59 8.98 3.12 5.88
C ILE A 59 8.63 2.55 4.51
N PHE A 60 7.57 3.05 3.88
CA PHE A 60 7.15 2.65 2.55
C PHE A 60 8.28 2.83 1.52
N ILE A 61 8.89 4.01 1.46
CA ILE A 61 10.03 4.29 0.56
C ILE A 61 11.22 3.37 0.85
N LYS A 62 11.54 3.14 2.13
CA LYS A 62 12.60 2.20 2.52
C LYS A 62 12.32 0.78 2.04
N ASN A 63 11.07 0.33 2.14
CA ASN A 63 10.67 -1.00 1.66
C ASN A 63 10.79 -1.11 0.13
N LEU A 64 10.39 -0.08 -0.62
CA LEU A 64 10.59 -0.05 -2.07
C LEU A 64 12.08 -0.25 -2.43
N ALA A 65 12.96 0.49 -1.77
CA ALA A 65 14.40 0.38 -2.00
C ALA A 65 14.97 -0.98 -1.61
N SER A 66 14.54 -1.56 -0.48
CA SER A 66 15.01 -2.88 -0.02
C SER A 66 14.60 -4.02 -0.96
N TRP A 67 13.55 -3.84 -1.74
CA TRP A 67 13.05 -4.82 -2.71
C TRP A 67 13.48 -4.54 -4.15
N GLY A 68 14.50 -3.70 -4.33
CA GLY A 68 15.21 -3.52 -5.58
C GLY A 68 14.64 -2.44 -6.50
N LEU A 69 13.80 -1.53 -6.00
CA LEU A 69 13.44 -0.31 -6.71
C LEU A 69 14.34 0.85 -6.30
N THR A 70 14.83 1.60 -7.28
CA THR A 70 15.46 2.89 -7.00
C THR A 70 14.37 3.95 -6.89
N VAL A 71 14.41 4.74 -5.82
CA VAL A 71 13.45 5.82 -5.57
C VAL A 71 14.19 7.14 -5.57
N ASP A 72 13.82 8.03 -6.48
CA ASP A 72 14.34 9.40 -6.57
C ASP A 72 13.15 10.36 -6.61
N ASN A 73 12.98 11.14 -5.55
CA ASN A 73 11.82 11.99 -5.31
C ASN A 73 10.49 11.19 -5.41
N SER A 74 9.69 11.46 -6.44
CA SER A 74 8.45 10.74 -6.73
C SER A 74 8.61 9.67 -7.83
N THR A 75 9.81 9.50 -8.39
CA THR A 75 10.07 8.58 -9.48
C THR A 75 10.64 7.28 -8.94
N ILE A 76 10.07 6.16 -9.34
CA ILE A 76 10.60 4.82 -9.08
C ILE A 76 11.19 4.24 -10.35
N THR A 77 12.30 3.52 -10.20
CA THR A 77 13.00 2.88 -11.32
C THR A 77 13.29 1.43 -10.98
N VAL A 78 13.05 0.54 -11.95
CA VAL A 78 13.37 -0.89 -11.88
C VAL A 78 14.21 -1.29 -13.08
N VAL A 79 15.14 -2.23 -12.86
CA VAL A 79 15.89 -2.89 -13.94
C VAL A 79 15.48 -4.36 -13.96
N SER A 80 14.97 -4.80 -15.12
CA SER A 80 14.65 -6.21 -15.35
C SER A 80 15.56 -6.80 -16.40
N LYS A 81 15.82 -8.10 -16.29
CA LYS A 81 16.66 -8.87 -17.20
C LYS A 81 15.95 -10.13 -17.64
N ILE A 82 16.11 -10.47 -18.91
CA ILE A 82 15.89 -11.83 -19.45
C ILE A 82 17.16 -12.30 -20.13
N THR A 83 17.37 -13.61 -20.15
CA THR A 83 18.50 -14.23 -20.85
C THR A 83 17.93 -15.31 -21.75
N LEU A 84 18.26 -15.25 -23.03
CA LEU A 84 17.88 -16.27 -23.99
C LEU A 84 18.67 -17.54 -23.74
N SER A 85 17.99 -18.68 -23.75
CA SER A 85 18.66 -19.99 -23.72
C SER A 85 19.27 -20.29 -25.10
N LYS A 86 20.21 -21.21 -25.15
CA LYS A 86 20.85 -21.61 -26.42
C LYS A 86 19.87 -22.21 -27.45
N ASN A 87 18.72 -22.67 -26.96
CA ASN A 87 17.68 -23.32 -27.79
C ASN A 87 16.56 -22.35 -28.20
N ASP A 88 16.54 -21.13 -27.67
CA ASP A 88 15.52 -20.15 -28.01
C ASP A 88 15.85 -19.48 -29.34
N LYS A 89 14.81 -19.29 -30.16
CA LYS A 89 14.94 -18.42 -31.34
C LYS A 89 15.23 -17.00 -30.89
N ASP A 90 16.26 -16.40 -31.48
CA ASP A 90 16.61 -15.00 -31.21
C ASP A 90 15.58 -14.05 -31.87
N ASP A 91 14.45 -13.88 -31.19
CA ASP A 91 13.42 -12.90 -31.57
C ASP A 91 13.51 -11.67 -30.65
N GLN A 92 14.16 -10.63 -31.17
CA GLN A 92 14.37 -9.39 -30.41
C GLN A 92 13.05 -8.67 -30.04
N VAL A 93 12.03 -8.77 -30.90
CA VAL A 93 10.73 -8.13 -30.64
C VAL A 93 10.04 -8.79 -29.47
N VAL A 94 10.06 -10.12 -29.45
CA VAL A 94 9.49 -10.92 -28.36
C VAL A 94 10.29 -10.69 -27.06
N ALA A 95 11.63 -10.71 -27.14
CA ALA A 95 12.50 -10.45 -25.99
C ALA A 95 12.25 -9.06 -25.36
N ASN A 96 12.13 -8.02 -26.19
CA ASN A 96 11.85 -6.65 -25.75
C ASN A 96 10.49 -6.55 -25.06
N ARG A 97 9.46 -7.22 -25.58
CA ARG A 97 8.14 -7.25 -24.96
C ARG A 97 8.20 -7.95 -23.59
N ILE A 98 8.77 -9.13 -23.53
CA ILE A 98 8.85 -9.92 -22.30
C ILE A 98 9.60 -9.16 -21.19
N VAL A 99 10.76 -8.57 -21.49
CA VAL A 99 11.55 -7.84 -20.47
C VAL A 99 10.84 -6.60 -19.98
N ARG A 100 10.11 -5.90 -20.85
CA ARG A 100 9.29 -4.74 -20.48
C ARG A 100 8.12 -5.14 -19.59
N ASP A 101 7.39 -6.19 -19.97
CA ASP A 101 6.26 -6.69 -19.20
C ASP A 101 6.71 -7.22 -17.82
N LYS A 102 7.87 -7.89 -17.77
CA LYS A 102 8.51 -8.28 -16.51
C LYS A 102 8.89 -7.08 -15.64
N ALA A 103 9.42 -6.00 -16.23
CA ALA A 103 9.76 -4.78 -15.49
C ALA A 103 8.51 -4.16 -14.87
N MET A 104 7.43 -4.02 -15.62
CA MET A 104 6.16 -3.49 -15.13
C MET A 104 5.57 -4.37 -14.03
N HIS A 105 5.52 -5.69 -14.25
CA HIS A 105 5.02 -6.62 -13.25
C HIS A 105 5.82 -6.55 -11.94
N THR A 106 7.15 -6.51 -12.03
CA THR A 106 8.03 -6.39 -10.86
C THR A 106 7.76 -5.08 -10.11
N MET A 107 7.66 -3.98 -10.83
CA MET A 107 7.38 -2.66 -10.24
C MET A 107 6.03 -2.66 -9.51
N CYS A 108 4.95 -3.12 -10.14
CA CYS A 108 3.63 -3.21 -9.52
C CYS A 108 3.63 -4.11 -8.27
N LYS A 109 4.24 -5.29 -8.37
CA LYS A 109 4.31 -6.24 -7.26
C LYS A 109 5.06 -5.67 -6.05
N VAL A 110 6.21 -5.03 -6.28
CA VAL A 110 7.00 -4.43 -5.18
C VAL A 110 6.25 -3.26 -4.55
N VAL A 111 5.65 -2.38 -5.35
CA VAL A 111 4.86 -1.26 -4.83
C VAL A 111 3.68 -1.74 -4.01
N ALA A 112 2.95 -2.75 -4.48
CA ALA A 112 1.81 -3.29 -3.76
C ALA A 112 2.21 -3.93 -2.43
N ASN A 113 3.25 -4.77 -2.42
CA ASN A 113 3.72 -5.40 -1.18
C ASN A 113 4.23 -4.34 -0.17
N ALA A 114 4.93 -3.31 -0.65
CA ALA A 114 5.39 -2.22 0.22
C ALA A 114 4.22 -1.42 0.79
N LEU A 115 3.18 -1.21 -0.01
CA LEU A 115 1.97 -0.51 0.40
C LEU A 115 1.17 -1.33 1.43
N ASP A 116 1.01 -2.63 1.20
CA ASP A 116 0.35 -3.55 2.13
C ASP A 116 0.97 -3.49 3.53
N GLN A 117 2.30 -3.61 3.62
CA GLN A 117 3.03 -3.48 4.88
C GLN A 117 2.90 -2.09 5.53
N ALA A 118 2.88 -1.03 4.73
CA ALA A 118 2.73 0.32 5.25
C ALA A 118 1.29 0.59 5.73
N LEU A 119 0.29 0.01 5.07
CA LEU A 119 -1.12 0.09 5.45
C LEU A 119 -1.38 -0.58 6.79
N GLU A 120 -0.78 -1.73 7.06
CA GLU A 120 -0.90 -2.39 8.36
C GLU A 120 -0.53 -1.44 9.51
N SER A 121 0.60 -0.73 9.38
CA SER A 121 1.01 0.28 10.37
C SER A 121 0.00 1.43 10.49
N THR A 122 -0.55 1.87 9.36
CA THR A 122 -1.53 2.96 9.30
C THR A 122 -2.85 2.56 9.95
N TYR A 123 -3.36 1.37 9.66
CA TYR A 123 -4.59 0.84 10.27
C TYR A 123 -4.44 0.62 11.77
N ASN A 124 -3.32 0.06 12.23
CA ASN A 124 -3.03 -0.09 13.65
C ASN A 124 -3.01 1.25 14.41
N ARG A 125 -2.49 2.31 13.77
CA ARG A 125 -2.53 3.66 14.33
C ARG A 125 -3.96 4.20 14.39
N LEU A 126 -4.75 4.02 13.34
CA LEU A 126 -6.16 4.43 13.29
C LEU A 126 -7.00 3.72 14.35
N ALA A 127 -6.81 2.43 14.52
CA ALA A 127 -7.50 1.66 15.56
C ALA A 127 -7.21 2.21 16.97
N LYS A 128 -5.93 2.55 17.26
CA LYS A 128 -5.57 3.19 18.53
C LYS A 128 -6.25 4.56 18.72
N VAL A 129 -6.29 5.37 17.68
CA VAL A 129 -6.97 6.68 17.73
C VAL A 129 -8.47 6.50 17.96
N ASN A 130 -9.10 5.55 17.28
CA ASN A 130 -10.51 5.26 17.46
C ASN A 130 -10.82 4.80 18.89
N ASN A 131 -9.99 3.94 19.47
CA ASN A 131 -10.13 3.52 20.88
C ASN A 131 -10.02 4.71 21.85
N ILE A 132 -9.13 5.67 21.57
CA ILE A 132 -9.03 6.89 22.39
C ILE A 132 -10.30 7.74 22.27
N ILE A 133 -10.80 7.91 21.05
CA ILE A 133 -12.05 8.67 20.79
C ILE A 133 -13.21 8.01 21.53
N ASN A 134 -13.35 6.69 21.45
CA ASN A 134 -14.41 5.96 22.14
C ASN A 134 -14.32 6.14 23.67
N LYS A 135 -13.12 6.08 24.27
CA LYS A 135 -12.92 6.34 25.69
C LYS A 135 -13.29 7.77 26.05
N LEU A 136 -12.91 8.76 25.26
CA LEU A 136 -13.23 10.16 25.49
C LEU A 136 -14.74 10.40 25.39
N ASN A 137 -15.42 9.80 24.41
CA ASN A 137 -16.86 9.87 24.27
C ASN A 137 -17.57 9.26 25.47
N HIS A 138 -17.08 8.12 25.97
CA HIS A 138 -17.62 7.47 27.17
C HIS A 138 -17.45 8.37 28.40
N ILE A 139 -16.26 8.98 28.61
CA ILE A 139 -16.03 9.92 29.71
C ILE A 139 -16.95 11.15 29.58
N ALA A 140 -17.06 11.72 28.39
CA ALA A 140 -17.91 12.88 28.15
C ALA A 140 -19.40 12.57 28.39
N TYR A 141 -19.84 11.37 28.02
CA TYR A 141 -21.19 10.91 28.30
C TYR A 141 -21.45 10.81 29.80
N HIS A 142 -20.58 10.15 30.54
CA HIS A 142 -20.73 10.00 31.99
C HIS A 142 -20.60 11.33 32.74
N SER A 143 -19.72 12.24 32.35
CA SER A 143 -19.62 13.56 33.00
C SER A 143 -20.89 14.38 32.80
N LYS A 144 -21.52 14.30 31.64
CA LYS A 144 -22.77 15.03 31.35
C LYS A 144 -23.96 14.53 32.17
N TYR A 145 -23.99 13.26 32.54
CA TYR A 145 -25.09 12.68 33.31
C TYR A 145 -24.84 12.70 34.83
N ASN A 146 -23.59 12.89 35.28
CA ASN A 146 -23.27 12.99 36.72
C ASN A 146 -23.47 14.43 37.26
N GLU A 147 -23.65 15.44 36.42
CA GLU A 147 -23.92 16.81 36.89
C GLU A 147 -25.41 17.04 37.20
N ASP A 148 -26.34 16.22 36.67
CA ASP A 148 -27.80 16.37 36.86
C ASP A 148 -28.42 15.42 37.87
N ASP A 149 -27.63 14.51 38.49
CA ASP A 149 -28.22 13.44 39.30
C ASP A 149 -27.98 13.61 40.80
N THR A 150 -28.73 14.55 41.39
CA THR A 150 -29.02 14.49 42.85
C THR A 150 -30.33 13.78 43.18
N THR A 151 -31.13 13.35 42.20
CA THR A 151 -32.36 12.60 42.44
C THR A 151 -32.81 11.77 41.24
N CYS A 152 -32.24 10.61 40.96
CA CYS A 152 -32.93 9.55 40.23
C CYS A 152 -32.44 8.18 40.68
N ASP A 153 -33.31 7.46 41.39
CA ASP A 153 -33.20 6.02 41.57
C ASP A 153 -33.09 5.37 40.18
N ILE A 154 -31.92 4.95 39.78
CA ILE A 154 -31.70 4.20 38.56
C ILE A 154 -32.00 2.73 38.90
N GLY A 155 -33.25 2.29 38.65
CA GLY A 155 -33.53 0.90 38.54
C GLY A 155 -32.67 0.23 37.49
N ASP A 156 -32.19 -0.95 37.86
CA ASP A 156 -31.49 -1.96 37.07
C ASP A 156 -31.41 -1.70 35.56
N TYR A 157 -30.33 -1.08 35.10
CA TYR A 157 -29.90 -1.22 33.72
C TYR A 157 -29.25 -2.61 33.60
N PRO A 158 -29.66 -3.43 32.63
CA PRO A 158 -28.96 -4.67 32.39
C PRO A 158 -27.50 -4.32 32.00
N ASP A 159 -26.58 -4.88 32.75
CA ASP A 159 -25.16 -4.90 32.42
C ASP A 159 -25.02 -5.24 30.93
N PRO A 160 -24.43 -4.37 30.09
CA PRO A 160 -24.07 -4.77 28.73
C PRO A 160 -23.05 -5.89 28.90
N GLY A 161 -23.54 -7.13 28.80
CA GLY A 161 -22.73 -8.32 28.99
C GLY A 161 -21.39 -8.15 28.28
N ASP A 162 -20.34 -8.62 28.91
CA ASP A 162 -19.04 -8.90 28.33
C ASP A 162 -19.24 -9.81 27.10
N ASP A 163 -19.72 -9.25 26.00
CA ASP A 163 -19.55 -9.85 24.69
C ASP A 163 -18.05 -9.69 24.37
N ASP A 164 -17.27 -10.62 24.90
CA ASP A 164 -15.96 -10.99 24.39
C ASP A 164 -16.17 -11.31 22.90
N VAL A 165 -16.11 -10.30 22.05
CA VAL A 165 -16.03 -10.48 20.62
C VAL A 165 -14.63 -11.04 20.35
N ASP A 166 -14.58 -12.38 20.34
CA ASP A 166 -13.42 -13.13 19.89
C ASP A 166 -13.14 -12.75 18.43
N VAL A 167 -12.15 -11.89 18.24
CA VAL A 167 -11.72 -11.39 16.93
C VAL A 167 -10.87 -12.42 16.16
N THR A 168 -10.93 -13.70 16.55
CA THR A 168 -10.13 -14.76 15.92
C THR A 168 -10.76 -15.36 14.66
N ASP A 169 -12.01 -15.00 14.30
CA ASP A 169 -12.73 -15.61 13.16
C ASP A 169 -12.88 -14.72 11.93
N VAL A 170 -11.99 -13.75 11.71
CA VAL A 170 -11.95 -13.00 10.44
C VAL A 170 -10.56 -13.12 9.82
N LEU A 171 -10.31 -14.27 9.20
CA LEU A 171 -9.29 -14.48 8.17
C LEU A 171 -9.93 -15.01 6.89
#